data_52036deea022b3333d15e273a0282a5e
#
_entry.id   52036deea022b3333d15e273a0282a5e
#
_cell.length_a   1.000
_cell.length_b   1.000
_cell.length_c   1.000
_cell.angle_alpha   90.00
_cell.angle_beta   90.00
_cell.angle_gamma   90.00
#
_symmetry.space_group_name_H-M   'P 1'
#
loop_
_entity.id
_entity.type
_entity.pdbx_description
1 polymer ?
#
loop_
_entity_poly.entity_id
_entity_poly.type
_entity_poly.pdbx_seq_one_letter_code
_entity_poly.pdbx_strand_id
1 'polypeptide(L)'
;RDLHNNRHSFPTRRSSNLKLNDLAGEWLTGGGLARYRTYHLGHHKFAQQAEDPDLVLSAPFPITPISLRRKMIRDLTGQTAFKQRFGDLIARLKARKPGQPLLPILAEEIRRKRRWLLGGVIITAIGSVFGAWWAWPVLWVLPQFTWFPLITRLRNIAEHACVAKDEPDPLRHARTTHAGWLARMTLAPYFVNYHCEHHMFMHVPCYNLPRAHRLLQKKGVIDGMLYEPGGYGAVLKLATSKAA
;
A
#
# COMPACT_ATOMS: atom_id res chain seq x y z
N ARG A 1 20.65 -0.42 -23.36
CA ARG A 1 20.12 -1.47 -24.26
C ARG A 1 19.25 -2.44 -23.46
N ASP A 2 17.94 -2.30 -23.61
CA ASP A 2 16.87 -3.29 -23.41
C ASP A 2 16.79 -4.14 -22.12
N LEU A 3 16.84 -3.51 -20.97
CA LEU A 3 16.37 -4.14 -19.72
C LEU A 3 14.83 -4.14 -19.60
N HIS A 4 14.12 -3.43 -20.47
CA HIS A 4 12.66 -3.29 -20.40
C HIS A 4 11.87 -4.33 -21.20
N ASN A 5 12.50 -5.21 -21.98
CA ASN A 5 11.77 -6.14 -22.84
C ASN A 5 11.78 -7.59 -22.37
N ASN A 6 12.20 -7.84 -21.14
CA ASN A 6 12.04 -9.17 -20.58
C ASN A 6 10.59 -9.36 -20.09
N ARG A 7 9.73 -9.83 -21.00
CA ARG A 7 8.51 -10.56 -20.68
C ARG A 7 8.87 -11.87 -19.96
N HIS A 8 9.65 -11.78 -18.90
CA HIS A 8 9.81 -12.91 -18.00
C HIS A 8 8.50 -13.08 -17.25
N SER A 9 7.69 -14.00 -17.78
CA SER A 9 6.66 -14.65 -17.01
C SER A 9 7.21 -14.86 -15.60
N PHE A 10 6.62 -14.17 -14.61
CA PHE A 10 6.82 -14.55 -13.22
C PHE A 10 6.75 -16.08 -13.18
N PRO A 11 7.71 -16.76 -12.53
CA PRO A 11 7.59 -18.20 -12.39
C PRO A 11 6.17 -18.45 -11.93
N THR A 12 5.43 -19.19 -12.72
CA THR A 12 4.02 -19.52 -12.47
C THR A 12 3.99 -20.37 -11.21
N ARG A 13 4.20 -19.73 -10.06
CA ARG A 13 3.89 -20.35 -8.78
C ARG A 13 2.42 -20.70 -8.87
N ARG A 14 2.17 -21.98 -8.96
CA ARG A 14 0.93 -22.70 -9.17
C ARG A 14 -0.29 -21.77 -9.13
N SER A 15 -0.99 -21.65 -10.24
CA SER A 15 -2.20 -20.80 -10.36
C SER A 15 -3.19 -20.99 -9.20
N SER A 16 -3.18 -22.16 -8.55
CA SER A 16 -3.89 -22.49 -7.32
C SER A 16 -3.54 -21.57 -6.13
N ASN A 17 -2.24 -21.28 -5.91
CA ASN A 17 -1.83 -20.43 -4.76
C ASN A 17 -2.25 -18.97 -4.98
N LEU A 18 -2.22 -18.48 -6.23
CA LEU A 18 -2.71 -17.15 -6.55
C LEU A 18 -4.21 -17.04 -6.34
N LYS A 19 -4.98 -18.06 -6.74
CA LYS A 19 -6.44 -18.10 -6.51
C LYS A 19 -6.79 -18.16 -5.03
N LEU A 20 -6.05 -18.95 -4.25
CA LEU A 20 -6.28 -19.05 -2.80
C LEU A 20 -5.96 -17.72 -2.10
N ASN A 21 -4.83 -17.09 -2.45
CA ASN A 21 -4.45 -15.79 -1.89
C ASN A 21 -5.42 -14.68 -2.30
N ASP A 22 -5.93 -14.71 -3.52
CA ASP A 22 -6.93 -13.76 -4.01
C ASP A 22 -8.24 -13.92 -3.24
N LEU A 23 -8.68 -15.15 -3.05
CA LEU A 23 -9.86 -15.48 -2.26
C LEU A 23 -9.70 -15.02 -0.80
N ALA A 24 -8.59 -15.35 -0.15
CA ALA A 24 -8.32 -14.94 1.22
C ALA A 24 -8.28 -13.41 1.36
N GLY A 25 -7.64 -12.71 0.42
CA GLY A 25 -7.60 -11.24 0.39
C GLY A 25 -9.01 -10.63 0.27
N GLU A 26 -9.86 -11.14 -0.60
CA GLU A 26 -11.23 -10.66 -0.74
C GLU A 26 -12.08 -10.88 0.53
N TRP A 27 -11.94 -12.03 1.18
CA TRP A 27 -12.69 -12.33 2.40
C TRP A 27 -12.24 -11.48 3.59
N LEU A 28 -10.95 -11.24 3.74
CA LEU A 28 -10.42 -10.54 4.91
C LEU A 28 -10.38 -9.02 4.74
N THR A 29 -10.04 -8.52 3.55
CA THR A 29 -9.80 -7.08 3.35
C THR A 29 -10.79 -6.42 2.39
N GLY A 30 -11.57 -7.19 1.66
CA GLY A 30 -12.46 -6.70 0.59
C GLY A 30 -11.71 -6.36 -0.71
N GLY A 31 -10.40 -6.64 -0.80
CA GLY A 31 -9.56 -6.41 -1.97
C GLY A 31 -8.90 -7.69 -2.46
N GLY A 32 -9.05 -8.02 -3.76
CA GLY A 32 -8.43 -9.18 -4.37
C GLY A 32 -6.97 -8.94 -4.75
N LEU A 33 -6.14 -9.98 -4.61
CA LEU A 33 -4.73 -9.96 -4.97
C LEU A 33 -4.53 -9.66 -6.47
N ALA A 34 -5.38 -10.19 -7.35
CA ALA A 34 -5.29 -9.97 -8.79
C ALA A 34 -5.39 -8.48 -9.14
N ARG A 35 -6.33 -7.77 -8.52
CA ARG A 35 -6.51 -6.31 -8.69
C ARG A 35 -5.31 -5.54 -8.14
N TYR A 36 -4.86 -5.89 -6.93
CA TYR A 36 -3.70 -5.28 -6.32
C TYR A 36 -2.44 -5.50 -7.16
N ARG A 37 -2.25 -6.70 -7.70
CA ARG A 37 -1.12 -7.02 -8.57
C ARG A 37 -1.09 -6.13 -9.82
N THR A 38 -2.21 -5.96 -10.51
CA THR A 38 -2.30 -5.08 -11.69
C THR A 38 -1.92 -3.64 -11.35
N TYR A 39 -2.47 -3.14 -10.25
CA TYR A 39 -2.16 -1.80 -9.73
C TYR A 39 -0.67 -1.65 -9.39
N HIS A 40 -0.11 -2.57 -8.63
CA HIS A 40 1.28 -2.53 -8.16
C HIS A 40 2.30 -2.68 -9.31
N LEU A 41 2.01 -3.53 -10.31
CA LEU A 41 2.83 -3.63 -11.51
C LEU A 41 2.78 -2.33 -12.35
N GLY A 42 1.65 -1.63 -12.36
CA GLY A 42 1.54 -0.30 -12.96
C GLY A 42 2.44 0.71 -12.25
N HIS A 43 2.43 0.71 -10.90
CA HIS A 43 3.32 1.53 -10.10
C HIS A 43 4.80 1.24 -10.40
N HIS A 44 5.24 -0.01 -10.40
CA HIS A 44 6.62 -0.36 -10.74
C HIS A 44 7.03 0.06 -12.16
N LYS A 45 6.11 -0.04 -13.11
CA LYS A 45 6.38 0.34 -14.50
C LYS A 45 6.56 1.84 -14.69
N PHE A 46 5.79 2.63 -13.96
CA PHE A 46 5.70 4.07 -14.11
C PHE A 46 6.16 4.85 -12.86
N ALA A 47 6.97 4.22 -12.01
CA ALA A 47 7.39 4.80 -10.73
C ALA A 47 7.84 6.26 -10.88
N GLN A 48 7.22 7.17 -10.11
CA GLN A 48 7.45 8.62 -10.11
C GLN A 48 7.08 9.37 -11.41
N GLN A 49 6.50 8.69 -12.42
CA GLN A 49 6.00 9.30 -13.65
C GLN A 49 4.53 9.70 -13.52
N ALA A 50 4.00 10.44 -14.51
CA ALA A 50 2.61 10.92 -14.50
C ALA A 50 1.57 9.80 -14.46
N GLU A 51 1.89 8.65 -15.03
CA GLU A 51 1.04 7.44 -15.07
C GLU A 51 1.13 6.58 -13.81
N ASP A 52 2.02 6.91 -12.87
CA ASP A 52 2.16 6.17 -11.61
C ASP A 52 0.89 6.30 -10.76
N PRO A 53 0.17 5.20 -10.49
CA PRO A 53 -1.04 5.26 -9.67
C PRO A 53 -0.77 5.69 -8.22
N ASP A 54 0.48 5.57 -7.74
CA ASP A 54 0.90 5.98 -6.40
C ASP A 54 1.46 7.41 -6.34
N LEU A 55 1.64 8.08 -7.48
CA LEU A 55 2.20 9.44 -7.53
C LEU A 55 1.43 10.42 -6.64
N VAL A 56 0.11 10.31 -6.56
CA VAL A 56 -0.73 11.16 -5.71
C VAL A 56 -0.38 11.07 -4.21
N LEU A 57 0.25 9.99 -3.79
CA LEU A 57 0.66 9.76 -2.40
C LEU A 57 2.02 10.40 -2.09
N SER A 58 2.93 10.45 -3.06
CA SER A 58 4.31 10.93 -2.93
C SER A 58 4.54 12.34 -3.47
N ALA A 59 3.83 12.75 -4.54
CA ALA A 59 4.00 14.02 -5.23
C ALA A 59 3.87 15.29 -4.37
N PRO A 60 3.05 15.33 -3.29
CA PRO A 60 2.93 16.54 -2.48
C PRO A 60 4.15 16.86 -1.63
N PHE A 61 5.06 15.90 -1.43
CA PHE A 61 6.19 16.08 -0.52
C PHE A 61 7.37 16.83 -1.17
N PRO A 62 8.10 17.69 -0.39
CA PRO A 62 7.92 17.98 1.03
C PRO A 62 6.70 18.86 1.32
N ILE A 63 6.09 18.68 2.50
CA ILE A 63 4.96 19.47 3.00
C ILE A 63 5.32 20.09 4.36
N THR A 64 4.43 20.97 4.89
CA THR A 64 4.63 21.48 6.24
C THR A 64 4.30 20.43 7.31
N PRO A 65 4.91 20.48 8.52
CA PRO A 65 4.58 19.58 9.63
C PRO A 65 3.08 19.59 10.00
N ILE A 66 2.44 20.76 9.93
CA ILE A 66 1.00 20.93 10.19
C ILE A 66 0.16 20.17 9.16
N SER A 67 0.58 20.19 7.88
CA SER A 67 -0.08 19.43 6.82
C SER A 67 0.02 17.93 7.05
N LEU A 68 1.19 17.43 7.44
CA LEU A 68 1.37 16.02 7.77
C LEU A 68 0.50 15.62 8.97
N ARG A 69 0.53 16.40 10.05
CA ARG A 69 -0.32 16.15 11.23
C ARG A 69 -1.80 16.05 10.86
N ARG A 70 -2.31 16.98 10.03
CA ARG A 70 -3.72 16.92 9.56
C ARG A 70 -4.01 15.64 8.75
N LYS A 71 -3.07 15.18 7.92
CA LYS A 71 -3.21 13.92 7.18
C LYS A 71 -3.26 12.71 8.13
N MET A 72 -2.38 12.66 9.14
CA MET A 72 -2.35 11.58 10.13
C MET A 72 -3.64 11.55 10.99
N ILE A 73 -4.17 12.71 11.39
CA ILE A 73 -5.45 12.77 12.10
C ILE A 73 -6.60 12.21 11.25
N ARG A 74 -6.66 12.54 9.94
CA ARG A 74 -7.67 11.99 9.04
C ARG A 74 -7.53 10.48 8.87
N ASP A 75 -6.32 9.96 8.90
CA ASP A 75 -6.08 8.51 8.86
C ASP A 75 -6.61 7.85 10.14
N LEU A 76 -6.20 8.33 11.30
CA LEU A 76 -6.61 7.79 12.61
C LEU A 76 -8.10 7.93 12.91
N THR A 77 -8.75 8.97 12.38
CA THR A 77 -10.21 9.18 12.54
C THR A 77 -11.04 8.44 11.48
N GLY A 78 -10.41 7.62 10.63
CA GLY A 78 -11.10 6.80 9.63
C GLY A 78 -11.54 7.55 8.36
N GLN A 79 -11.36 8.87 8.29
CA GLN A 79 -11.82 9.69 7.15
C GLN A 79 -11.16 9.26 5.83
N THR A 80 -9.85 8.95 5.87
CA THR A 80 -9.11 8.47 4.69
C THR A 80 -9.67 7.14 4.20
N ALA A 81 -9.82 6.16 5.09
CA ALA A 81 -10.35 4.84 4.72
C ALA A 81 -11.80 4.91 4.24
N PHE A 82 -12.62 5.74 4.88
CA PHE A 82 -14.00 5.96 4.45
C PHE A 82 -14.05 6.51 3.03
N LYS A 83 -13.27 7.56 2.73
CA LYS A 83 -13.19 8.12 1.39
C LYS A 83 -12.71 7.08 0.35
N GLN A 84 -11.68 6.29 0.68
CA GLN A 84 -11.15 5.28 -0.22
C GLN A 84 -12.13 4.14 -0.49
N ARG A 85 -12.88 3.70 0.54
CA ARG A 85 -13.79 2.54 0.45
C ARG A 85 -15.17 2.87 -0.09
N PHE A 86 -15.64 4.10 0.12
CA PHE A 86 -17.00 4.53 -0.22
C PHE A 86 -17.06 5.69 -1.19
N GLY A 87 -15.92 6.30 -1.56
CA GLY A 87 -15.88 7.46 -2.45
C GLY A 87 -16.51 7.18 -3.80
N ASP A 88 -16.27 6.02 -4.39
CA ASP A 88 -16.87 5.59 -5.66
C ASP A 88 -18.40 5.41 -5.53
N LEU A 89 -18.87 4.78 -4.46
CA LEU A 89 -20.29 4.65 -4.18
C LEU A 89 -20.95 6.03 -4.04
N ILE A 90 -20.35 6.92 -3.26
CA ILE A 90 -20.86 8.28 -3.06
C ILE A 90 -20.90 9.05 -4.39
N ALA A 91 -19.86 8.93 -5.21
CA ALA A 91 -19.81 9.56 -6.52
C ALA A 91 -20.96 9.05 -7.44
N ARG A 92 -21.18 7.72 -7.48
CA ARG A 92 -22.28 7.12 -8.24
C ARG A 92 -23.67 7.55 -7.73
N LEU A 93 -23.83 7.67 -6.41
CA LEU A 93 -25.08 8.17 -5.82
C LEU A 93 -25.34 9.63 -6.16
N LYS A 94 -24.31 10.48 -6.15
CA LYS A 94 -24.40 11.90 -6.52
C LYS A 94 -24.66 12.11 -8.01
N ALA A 95 -24.08 11.27 -8.87
CA ALA A 95 -24.28 11.34 -10.33
C ALA A 95 -25.62 10.76 -10.80
N ARG A 96 -26.43 10.22 -9.89
CA ARG A 96 -27.75 9.65 -10.20
C ARG A 96 -28.72 10.71 -10.72
N LYS A 97 -29.39 10.40 -11.82
CA LYS A 97 -30.45 11.27 -12.39
C LYS A 97 -31.74 11.18 -11.53
N PRO A 98 -32.54 12.26 -11.48
CA PRO A 98 -33.87 12.20 -10.88
C PRO A 98 -34.68 11.04 -11.45
N GLY A 99 -35.39 10.28 -10.61
CA GLY A 99 -36.19 9.10 -11.03
C GLY A 99 -35.39 7.79 -11.21
N GLN A 100 -34.06 7.82 -11.25
CA GLN A 100 -33.28 6.59 -11.36
C GLN A 100 -33.30 5.82 -10.01
N PRO A 101 -33.60 4.50 -10.00
CA PRO A 101 -33.72 3.72 -8.78
C PRO A 101 -32.34 3.59 -8.05
N LEU A 102 -32.37 3.63 -6.72
CA LEU A 102 -31.18 3.45 -5.86
C LEU A 102 -30.76 1.98 -5.76
N LEU A 103 -31.74 1.08 -5.80
CA LEU A 103 -31.52 -0.35 -5.50
C LEU A 103 -30.44 -1.00 -6.37
N PRO A 104 -30.37 -0.78 -7.69
CA PRO A 104 -29.31 -1.36 -8.52
C PRO A 104 -27.90 -0.90 -8.11
N ILE A 105 -27.73 0.36 -7.69
CA ILE A 105 -26.43 0.90 -7.27
C ILE A 105 -25.99 0.23 -5.96
N LEU A 106 -26.92 0.11 -5.01
CA LEU A 106 -26.65 -0.54 -3.71
C LEU A 106 -26.42 -2.04 -3.85
N ALA A 107 -27.23 -2.71 -4.68
CA ALA A 107 -27.09 -4.15 -4.96
C ALA A 107 -25.73 -4.45 -5.59
N GLU A 108 -25.28 -3.63 -6.53
CA GLU A 108 -23.94 -3.76 -7.13
C GLU A 108 -22.85 -3.60 -6.09
N GLU A 109 -22.95 -2.63 -5.18
CA GLU A 109 -21.96 -2.43 -4.11
C GLU A 109 -21.91 -3.62 -3.13
N ILE A 110 -23.08 -4.14 -2.75
CA ILE A 110 -23.19 -5.34 -1.91
C ILE A 110 -22.56 -6.54 -2.66
N ARG A 111 -22.86 -6.70 -3.94
CA ARG A 111 -22.30 -7.77 -4.77
C ARG A 111 -20.78 -7.69 -4.85
N ARG A 112 -20.21 -6.50 -5.00
CA ARG A 112 -18.75 -6.26 -5.03
C ARG A 112 -18.08 -6.63 -3.70
N LYS A 113 -18.75 -6.38 -2.57
CA LYS A 113 -18.23 -6.60 -1.21
C LYS A 113 -18.72 -7.89 -0.56
N ARG A 114 -19.53 -8.70 -1.26
CA ARG A 114 -20.23 -9.86 -0.69
C ARG A 114 -19.33 -10.83 0.10
N ARG A 115 -18.13 -11.09 -0.41
CA ARG A 115 -17.20 -12.03 0.25
C ARG A 115 -16.69 -11.46 1.57
N TRP A 116 -16.33 -10.20 1.60
CA TRP A 116 -15.91 -9.51 2.81
C TRP A 116 -17.05 -9.41 3.84
N LEU A 117 -18.25 -9.07 3.40
CA LEU A 117 -19.43 -9.03 4.26
C LEU A 117 -19.74 -10.41 4.85
N LEU A 118 -19.76 -11.44 3.99
CA LEU A 118 -20.02 -12.81 4.42
C LEU A 118 -18.94 -13.31 5.40
N GLY A 119 -17.68 -13.04 5.11
CA GLY A 119 -16.56 -13.36 6.00
C GLY A 119 -16.73 -12.70 7.37
N GLY A 120 -17.11 -11.43 7.41
CA GLY A 120 -17.41 -10.70 8.63
C GLY A 120 -18.56 -11.33 9.42
N VAL A 121 -19.65 -11.68 8.75
CA VAL A 121 -20.79 -12.36 9.38
C VAL A 121 -20.36 -13.70 9.98
N ILE A 122 -19.65 -14.54 9.23
CA ILE A 122 -19.19 -15.85 9.69
C ILE A 122 -18.27 -15.70 10.91
N ILE A 123 -17.27 -14.82 10.85
CA ILE A 123 -16.32 -14.66 11.96
C ILE A 123 -17.03 -14.08 13.19
N THR A 124 -17.96 -13.14 12.99
CA THR A 124 -18.77 -12.59 14.10
C THR A 124 -19.67 -13.66 14.72
N ALA A 125 -20.32 -14.50 13.91
CA ALA A 125 -21.16 -15.60 14.40
C ALA A 125 -20.34 -16.63 15.21
N ILE A 126 -19.16 -17.01 14.70
CA ILE A 126 -18.23 -17.90 15.44
C ILE A 126 -17.80 -17.22 16.75
N GLY A 127 -17.39 -15.97 16.70
CA GLY A 127 -17.00 -15.21 17.90
C GLY A 127 -18.12 -15.12 18.94
N SER A 128 -19.37 -15.02 18.49
CA SER A 128 -20.54 -14.94 19.38
C SER A 128 -20.70 -16.18 20.26
N VAL A 129 -20.36 -17.37 19.74
CA VAL A 129 -20.37 -18.61 20.49
C VAL A 129 -19.46 -18.56 21.74
N PHE A 130 -18.38 -17.76 21.63
CA PHE A 130 -17.39 -17.56 22.69
C PHE A 130 -17.54 -16.22 23.42
N GLY A 131 -18.68 -15.52 23.27
CA GLY A 131 -18.88 -14.18 23.85
C GLY A 131 -18.02 -13.05 23.22
N ALA A 132 -17.34 -13.34 22.09
CA ALA A 132 -16.40 -12.43 21.43
C ALA A 132 -16.96 -11.85 20.11
N TRP A 133 -18.26 -11.56 20.02
CA TRP A 133 -18.93 -10.98 18.86
C TRP A 133 -18.30 -9.64 18.40
N TRP A 134 -17.71 -8.91 19.32
CA TRP A 134 -17.03 -7.63 19.10
C TRP A 134 -15.63 -7.77 18.45
N ALA A 135 -15.04 -8.96 18.47
CA ALA A 135 -13.65 -9.16 18.03
C ALA A 135 -13.44 -8.77 16.57
N TRP A 136 -14.32 -9.18 15.65
CA TRP A 136 -14.21 -8.81 14.25
C TRP A 136 -14.31 -7.30 14.03
N PRO A 137 -15.36 -6.59 14.46
CA PRO A 137 -15.44 -5.14 14.25
C PRO A 137 -14.32 -4.37 14.94
N VAL A 138 -13.91 -4.74 16.16
CA VAL A 138 -12.91 -3.98 16.93
C VAL A 138 -11.48 -4.32 16.56
N LEU A 139 -11.14 -5.61 16.43
CA LEU A 139 -9.76 -6.03 16.21
C LEU A 139 -9.37 -6.12 14.72
N TRP A 140 -10.37 -6.13 13.82
CA TRP A 140 -10.10 -6.25 12.39
C TRP A 140 -10.59 -5.03 11.59
N VAL A 141 -11.88 -4.68 11.71
CA VAL A 141 -12.45 -3.59 10.89
C VAL A 141 -11.92 -2.22 11.36
N LEU A 142 -11.95 -1.94 12.65
CA LEU A 142 -11.50 -0.66 13.19
C LEU A 142 -10.04 -0.35 12.80
N PRO A 143 -9.05 -1.25 12.97
CA PRO A 143 -7.69 -1.00 12.51
C PRO A 143 -7.57 -0.74 10.99
N GLN A 144 -8.39 -1.38 10.16
CA GLN A 144 -8.40 -1.13 8.72
C GLN A 144 -8.90 0.28 8.36
N PHE A 145 -9.68 0.91 9.23
CA PHE A 145 -10.15 2.28 9.03
C PHE A 145 -9.23 3.33 9.67
N THR A 146 -8.41 2.97 10.63
CA THR A 146 -7.62 3.90 11.44
C THR A 146 -6.11 3.68 11.26
N TRP A 147 -5.56 2.65 11.85
CA TRP A 147 -4.12 2.38 11.85
C TRP A 147 -3.55 2.01 10.49
N PHE A 148 -4.27 1.22 9.70
CA PHE A 148 -3.79 0.79 8.40
C PHE A 148 -3.53 1.95 7.43
N PRO A 149 -4.43 2.96 7.27
CA PRO A 149 -4.13 4.14 6.46
C PRO A 149 -2.92 4.93 6.98
N LEU A 150 -2.77 5.08 8.30
CA LEU A 150 -1.63 5.76 8.89
C LEU A 150 -0.31 5.04 8.58
N ILE A 151 -0.24 3.73 8.86
CA ILE A 151 0.94 2.92 8.60
C ILE A 151 1.30 2.95 7.11
N THR A 152 0.31 2.79 6.24
CA THR A 152 0.50 2.85 4.78
C THR A 152 1.03 4.21 4.34
N ARG A 153 0.55 5.30 4.92
CA ARG A 153 1.08 6.66 4.65
C ARG A 153 2.53 6.80 5.07
N LEU A 154 2.89 6.39 6.29
CA LEU A 154 4.26 6.48 6.79
C LEU A 154 5.22 5.64 5.95
N ARG A 155 4.77 4.46 5.52
CA ARG A 155 5.52 3.61 4.59
C ARG A 155 5.73 4.30 3.24
N ASN A 156 4.66 4.76 2.61
CA ASN A 156 4.74 5.42 1.30
C ASN A 156 5.64 6.67 1.35
N ILE A 157 5.58 7.44 2.43
CA ILE A 157 6.51 8.57 2.65
C ILE A 157 7.96 8.07 2.68
N ALA A 158 8.24 7.00 3.43
CA ALA A 158 9.59 6.47 3.55
C ALA A 158 10.11 5.89 2.21
N GLU A 159 9.22 5.31 1.43
CA GLU A 159 9.52 4.64 0.18
C GLU A 159 9.67 5.62 -1.00
N HIS A 160 8.80 6.65 -1.10
CA HIS A 160 8.67 7.47 -2.32
C HIS A 160 8.63 8.98 -2.11
N ALA A 161 8.47 9.51 -0.90
CA ALA A 161 8.43 10.95 -0.73
C ALA A 161 9.78 11.62 -0.99
N CYS A 162 9.77 12.82 -1.59
CA CYS A 162 10.98 13.56 -1.94
C CYS A 162 11.95 12.77 -2.85
N VAL A 163 11.42 11.88 -3.66
CA VAL A 163 12.12 11.25 -4.78
C VAL A 163 11.87 12.13 -6.02
N ALA A 164 12.87 12.27 -6.87
CA ALA A 164 12.74 13.06 -8.08
C ALA A 164 11.67 12.47 -9.00
N LYS A 165 10.89 13.36 -9.64
CA LYS A 165 9.95 12.96 -10.68
C LYS A 165 10.69 12.72 -11.98
N ASP A 166 10.18 11.78 -12.77
CA ASP A 166 10.75 11.44 -14.07
C ASP A 166 12.25 11.07 -13.99
N GLU A 167 12.67 10.51 -12.84
CA GLU A 167 14.03 10.06 -12.61
C GLU A 167 14.38 8.91 -13.57
N PRO A 168 15.39 9.05 -14.43
CA PRO A 168 15.73 8.01 -15.40
C PRO A 168 16.47 6.82 -14.78
N ASP A 169 17.10 7.00 -13.62
CA ASP A 169 17.88 5.96 -12.96
C ASP A 169 16.98 5.07 -12.07
N PRO A 170 16.81 3.78 -12.38
CA PRO A 170 16.04 2.85 -11.57
C PRO A 170 16.51 2.73 -10.11
N LEU A 171 17.79 3.01 -9.82
CA LEU A 171 18.36 3.03 -8.47
C LEU A 171 17.77 4.15 -7.61
N ARG A 172 17.08 5.10 -8.21
CA ARG A 172 16.58 6.32 -7.57
C ARG A 172 15.07 6.47 -7.63
N HIS A 173 14.35 5.48 -8.15
CA HIS A 173 12.88 5.47 -8.24
C HIS A 173 12.19 5.31 -6.88
N ALA A 174 12.91 4.76 -5.90
CA ALA A 174 12.42 4.51 -4.56
C ALA A 174 13.57 4.61 -3.56
N ARG A 175 13.23 4.67 -2.29
CA ARG A 175 14.21 4.76 -1.20
C ARG A 175 14.23 3.48 -0.37
N THR A 176 15.43 3.00 -0.05
CA THR A 176 15.66 2.04 1.02
C THR A 176 15.91 2.79 2.32
N THR A 177 15.12 2.49 3.34
CA THR A 177 15.19 3.16 4.66
C THR A 177 15.65 2.18 5.71
N HIS A 178 16.64 2.58 6.53
CA HIS A 178 17.05 1.74 7.65
C HIS A 178 15.87 1.49 8.59
N ALA A 179 15.69 0.23 9.01
CA ALA A 179 14.62 -0.17 9.91
C ALA A 179 15.17 -0.99 11.09
N GLY A 180 15.12 -0.43 12.29
CA GLY A 180 15.33 -1.17 13.52
C GLY A 180 14.22 -2.18 13.79
N TRP A 181 14.37 -2.97 14.85
CA TRP A 181 13.43 -4.06 15.16
C TRP A 181 11.96 -3.58 15.30
N LEU A 182 11.72 -2.46 15.99
CA LEU A 182 10.39 -1.89 16.17
C LEU A 182 9.76 -1.46 14.83
N ALA A 183 10.54 -0.78 13.99
CA ALA A 183 10.08 -0.39 12.67
C ALA A 183 9.76 -1.62 11.79
N ARG A 184 10.55 -2.69 11.88
CA ARG A 184 10.28 -3.96 11.18
C ARG A 184 9.01 -4.65 11.65
N MET A 185 8.67 -4.55 12.92
CA MET A 185 7.43 -5.12 13.46
C MET A 185 6.18 -4.30 13.07
N THR A 186 6.32 -3.00 12.85
CA THR A 186 5.18 -2.08 12.67
C THR A 186 5.09 -1.48 11.27
N LEU A 187 6.12 -0.74 10.84
CA LEU A 187 6.12 0.01 9.58
C LEU A 187 6.67 -0.81 8.40
N ALA A 188 7.61 -1.71 8.66
CA ALA A 188 8.33 -2.44 7.62
C ALA A 188 8.24 -3.97 7.74
N PRO A 189 7.04 -4.56 7.94
CA PRO A 189 6.93 -6.02 7.91
C PRO A 189 7.41 -6.55 6.55
N TYR A 190 7.84 -7.81 6.52
CA TYR A 190 8.31 -8.47 5.29
C TYR A 190 9.46 -7.74 4.58
N PHE A 191 10.27 -6.97 5.31
CA PHE A 191 11.43 -6.26 4.77
C PHE A 191 11.09 -5.24 3.67
N VAL A 192 9.90 -4.67 3.68
CA VAL A 192 9.48 -3.64 2.69
C VAL A 192 10.32 -2.36 2.76
N ASN A 193 11.10 -2.17 3.82
CA ASN A 193 12.07 -1.08 3.95
C ASN A 193 13.21 -1.15 2.92
N TYR A 194 13.49 -2.32 2.32
CA TYR A 194 14.41 -2.48 1.19
C TYR A 194 13.68 -2.19 -0.13
N HIS A 195 13.10 -1.00 -0.23
CA HIS A 195 12.14 -0.72 -1.29
C HIS A 195 12.80 -0.41 -2.63
N CYS A 196 14.00 0.17 -2.63
CA CYS A 196 14.79 0.35 -3.84
C CYS A 196 15.14 -1.01 -4.47
N GLU A 197 15.63 -1.96 -3.67
CA GLU A 197 15.92 -3.33 -4.12
C GLU A 197 14.66 -4.05 -4.63
N HIS A 198 13.51 -3.79 -4.00
CA HIS A 198 12.24 -4.32 -4.46
C HIS A 198 11.86 -3.77 -5.83
N HIS A 199 12.05 -2.47 -6.08
CA HIS A 199 11.82 -1.86 -7.40
C HIS A 199 12.78 -2.41 -8.46
N MET A 200 14.05 -2.61 -8.13
CA MET A 200 15.04 -3.18 -9.04
C MET A 200 14.77 -4.64 -9.36
N PHE A 201 14.32 -5.42 -8.38
CA PHE A 201 14.21 -6.88 -8.46
C PHE A 201 12.86 -7.39 -7.97
N MET A 202 11.77 -7.03 -8.63
CA MET A 202 10.39 -7.40 -8.28
C MET A 202 10.17 -8.92 -8.07
N HIS A 203 11.01 -9.76 -8.66
CA HIS A 203 10.91 -11.21 -8.56
C HIS A 203 11.62 -11.79 -7.34
N VAL A 204 12.43 -10.98 -6.62
CA VAL A 204 13.11 -11.42 -5.39
C VAL A 204 12.08 -11.48 -4.26
N PRO A 205 11.91 -12.64 -3.61
CA PRO A 205 11.02 -12.74 -2.46
C PRO A 205 11.46 -11.80 -1.32
N CYS A 206 10.50 -11.21 -0.61
CA CYS A 206 10.77 -10.21 0.42
C CYS A 206 11.78 -10.66 1.48
N TYR A 207 11.76 -11.93 1.89
CA TYR A 207 12.73 -12.49 2.86
C TYR A 207 14.18 -12.55 2.34
N ASN A 208 14.40 -12.41 1.03
CA ASN A 208 15.72 -12.34 0.41
C ASN A 208 16.20 -10.90 0.13
N LEU A 209 15.37 -9.88 0.32
CA LEU A 209 15.76 -8.49 0.10
C LEU A 209 16.96 -8.05 0.97
N PRO A 210 17.08 -8.45 2.25
CA PRO A 210 18.28 -8.15 3.04
C PRO A 210 19.56 -8.77 2.46
N ARG A 211 19.45 -9.93 1.83
CA ARG A 211 20.58 -10.59 1.16
C ARG A 211 20.93 -9.85 -0.14
N ALA A 212 19.93 -9.46 -0.92
CA ALA A 212 20.12 -8.65 -2.13
C ALA A 212 20.85 -7.34 -1.79
N HIS A 213 20.42 -6.63 -0.76
CA HIS A 213 21.04 -5.39 -0.26
C HIS A 213 22.54 -5.61 0.03
N ARG A 214 22.88 -6.64 0.82
CA ARG A 214 24.30 -6.95 1.12
C ARG A 214 25.14 -7.30 -0.10
N LEU A 215 24.55 -7.94 -1.12
CA LEU A 215 25.25 -8.24 -2.37
C LEU A 215 25.49 -6.97 -3.19
N LEU A 216 24.51 -6.07 -3.27
CA LEU A 216 24.66 -4.77 -3.92
C LEU A 216 25.71 -3.90 -3.23
N GLN A 217 25.75 -3.93 -1.89
CA GLN A 217 26.76 -3.24 -1.09
C GLN A 217 28.16 -3.74 -1.42
N LYS A 218 28.36 -5.06 -1.44
CA LYS A 218 29.65 -5.68 -1.80
C LYS A 218 30.11 -5.34 -3.23
N LYS A 219 29.18 -5.02 -4.10
CA LYS A 219 29.43 -4.65 -5.50
C LYS A 219 29.56 -3.14 -5.72
N GLY A 220 29.45 -2.32 -4.68
CA GLY A 220 29.51 -0.86 -4.78
C GLY A 220 28.31 -0.22 -5.47
N VAL A 221 27.22 -0.95 -5.66
CA VAL A 221 26.01 -0.42 -6.35
C VAL A 221 25.19 0.49 -5.43
N ILE A 222 25.29 0.30 -4.12
CA ILE A 222 24.51 1.07 -3.13
C ILE A 222 24.81 2.57 -3.19
N ASP A 223 26.02 2.97 -3.58
CA ASP A 223 26.41 4.38 -3.61
C ASP A 223 25.55 5.21 -4.60
N GLY A 224 24.94 4.57 -5.61
CA GLY A 224 23.99 5.20 -6.52
C GLY A 224 22.52 5.17 -6.05
N MET A 225 22.20 4.40 -5.01
CA MET A 225 20.85 4.20 -4.52
C MET A 225 20.40 5.29 -3.54
N LEU A 226 19.10 5.56 -3.49
CA LEU A 226 18.53 6.36 -2.42
C LEU A 226 18.46 5.52 -1.13
N TYR A 227 19.41 5.73 -0.24
CA TYR A 227 19.46 5.04 1.05
C TYR A 227 19.41 6.05 2.20
N GLU A 228 18.52 5.81 3.19
CA GLU A 228 18.39 6.63 4.39
C GLU A 228 18.81 5.85 5.64
N PRO A 229 20.04 6.07 6.15
CA PRO A 229 20.55 5.38 7.33
C PRO A 229 19.89 5.86 8.63
N GLY A 230 19.40 7.10 8.68
CA GLY A 230 18.74 7.69 9.85
C GLY A 230 17.33 7.15 10.11
N GLY A 231 16.83 6.27 9.25
CA GLY A 231 15.56 5.58 9.40
C GLY A 231 14.33 6.46 9.16
N TYR A 232 13.19 5.95 9.57
CA TYR A 232 11.89 6.59 9.32
C TYR A 232 11.77 8.02 9.86
N GLY A 233 12.40 8.30 11.01
CA GLY A 233 12.41 9.65 11.59
C GLY A 233 13.12 10.68 10.70
N ALA A 234 14.25 10.30 10.09
CA ALA A 234 14.99 11.17 9.17
C ALA A 234 14.19 11.44 7.90
N VAL A 235 13.55 10.41 7.32
CA VAL A 235 12.67 10.62 6.16
C VAL A 235 11.48 11.52 6.49
N LEU A 236 10.87 11.39 7.66
CA LEU A 236 9.76 12.26 8.08
C LEU A 236 10.21 13.73 8.22
N LYS A 237 11.42 13.97 8.74
CA LYS A 237 12.02 15.31 8.79
C LYS A 237 12.19 15.87 7.37
N LEU A 238 12.75 15.08 6.43
CA LEU A 238 12.89 15.45 5.03
C LEU A 238 11.52 15.74 4.40
N ALA A 239 10.55 14.86 4.59
CA ALA A 239 9.20 15.00 4.05
C ALA A 239 8.42 16.20 4.61
N THR A 240 8.86 16.75 5.76
CA THR A 240 8.24 17.92 6.39
C THR A 240 9.14 19.15 6.39
N SER A 241 10.12 19.21 5.52
CA SER A 241 11.09 20.31 5.44
C SER A 241 10.56 21.60 4.79
N LYS A 242 9.33 21.59 4.24
CA LYS A 242 8.73 22.79 3.67
C LYS A 242 8.41 23.78 4.80
N ALA A 243 8.88 25.03 4.65
CA ALA A 243 8.50 26.12 5.56
C ALA A 243 6.98 26.32 5.59
N ALA A 244 6.46 26.78 6.74
CA ALA A 244 5.03 27.03 6.94
C ALA A 244 4.55 28.23 6.14
#